data_501ae04117833e54d03ef399fefd85ea
#
_entry.id   501ae04117833e54d03ef399fefd85ea
#
_cell.length_a   1.000
_cell.length_b   1.000
_cell.length_c   1.000
_cell.angle_alpha   90.00
_cell.angle_beta   90.00
_cell.angle_gamma   90.00
#
_symmetry.space_group_name_H-M   'P 1'
#
loop_
_entity.id
_entity.type
_entity.pdbx_description
1 polymer ?
#
loop_
_entity_poly.entity_id
_entity_poly.type
_entity_poly.pdbx_seq_one_letter_code
_entity_poly.pdbx_strand_id
1 'polypeptide(L)'
;TGAEFARGDRQFVEWQKHRKGIYATNGSLFTVIKHSRDQEAVPDLFCMSLLARFEGYFPGYSKLISGSQDFFSWVILKAHTQNRAGTVQLRSADPRDPPEVNFHYFDEGDGADEDLRAVVDGIKFVRAISADLRKEQLIAKEELPGDEVQSDEDLKEFVRNNAWGHHASCSCPIGKRENGGVLSSDFRVHGTRGLRVVDASVFPRIPGYFIVSAVYMIGEKAADVILADVR
;
A
#
# COMPACT_ATOMS: atom_id res chain seq x y z
N THR A 1 3.19 20.45 -13.58
CA THR A 1 2.08 20.86 -12.69
C THR A 1 2.14 22.32 -12.31
N GLY A 2 3.31 22.93 -12.34
CA GLY A 2 3.56 24.27 -11.80
C GLY A 2 3.43 24.36 -10.28
N ALA A 3 3.44 23.22 -9.58
CA ALA A 3 3.52 23.17 -8.12
C ALA A 3 5.00 23.16 -7.71
N GLU A 4 5.38 24.09 -6.87
CA GLU A 4 6.78 24.27 -6.40
C GLU A 4 6.98 23.79 -4.97
N PHE A 5 5.91 23.31 -4.31
CA PHE A 5 5.89 22.88 -2.90
C PHE A 5 6.36 23.97 -1.92
N ALA A 6 6.15 25.25 -2.28
CA ALA A 6 6.49 26.41 -1.50
C ALA A 6 5.24 27.24 -1.13
N ARG A 7 5.29 27.95 0.00
CA ARG A 7 4.14 28.75 0.48
C ARG A 7 3.68 29.86 -0.48
N GLY A 8 4.54 30.35 -1.33
CA GLY A 8 4.26 31.40 -2.31
C GLY A 8 3.87 30.90 -3.70
N ASP A 9 3.85 29.57 -3.91
CA ASP A 9 3.57 29.03 -5.20
C ASP A 9 2.12 29.31 -5.63
N ARG A 10 1.91 29.56 -6.92
CA ARG A 10 0.60 29.91 -7.49
C ARG A 10 -0.47 28.85 -7.22
N GLN A 11 -0.10 27.60 -7.29
CA GLN A 11 -1.04 26.48 -7.05
C GLN A 11 -1.42 26.40 -5.58
N PHE A 12 -0.49 26.66 -4.66
CA PHE A 12 -0.79 26.74 -3.23
C PHE A 12 -1.71 27.91 -2.89
N VAL A 13 -1.48 29.10 -3.50
CA VAL A 13 -2.35 30.27 -3.35
C VAL A 13 -3.77 29.99 -3.87
N GLU A 14 -3.89 29.32 -5.01
CA GLU A 14 -5.17 28.90 -5.58
C GLU A 14 -5.92 27.98 -4.61
N TRP A 15 -5.24 26.98 -4.06
CA TRP A 15 -5.80 26.08 -3.07
C TRP A 15 -6.25 26.83 -1.80
N GLN A 16 -5.42 27.74 -1.28
CA GLN A 16 -5.78 28.52 -0.10
C GLN A 16 -7.06 29.33 -0.29
N LYS A 17 -7.21 29.97 -1.46
CA LYS A 17 -8.35 30.84 -1.77
C LYS A 17 -9.61 30.08 -2.17
N HIS A 18 -9.45 29.05 -2.98
CA HIS A 18 -10.57 28.41 -3.68
C HIS A 18 -10.74 26.93 -3.37
N ARG A 19 -9.82 26.32 -2.60
CA ARG A 19 -9.81 24.87 -2.28
C ARG A 19 -9.84 23.99 -3.53
N LYS A 20 -9.16 24.42 -4.59
CA LYS A 20 -9.07 23.76 -5.91
C LYS A 20 -7.62 23.57 -6.33
N GLY A 21 -7.43 22.84 -7.44
CA GLY A 21 -6.11 22.58 -8.04
C GLY A 21 -5.39 21.40 -7.43
N ILE A 22 -4.12 21.24 -7.78
CA ILE A 22 -3.31 20.05 -7.43
C ILE A 22 -3.19 19.84 -5.91
N TYR A 23 -3.10 20.90 -5.12
CA TYR A 23 -3.05 20.82 -3.65
C TYR A 23 -4.38 20.41 -2.99
N ALA A 24 -5.48 20.31 -3.75
CA ALA A 24 -6.74 19.74 -3.29
C ALA A 24 -6.86 18.24 -3.56
N THR A 25 -5.85 17.63 -4.14
CA THR A 25 -5.79 16.21 -4.51
C THR A 25 -4.73 15.47 -3.71
N ASN A 26 -4.71 14.15 -3.79
CA ASN A 26 -3.64 13.31 -3.25
C ASN A 26 -2.43 13.19 -4.19
N GLY A 27 -2.37 13.98 -5.27
CA GLY A 27 -1.32 13.94 -6.27
C GLY A 27 -1.51 12.92 -7.39
N SER A 28 -2.49 12.03 -7.28
CA SER A 28 -2.83 11.11 -8.37
C SER A 28 -3.55 11.83 -9.49
N LEU A 29 -3.12 11.57 -10.74
CA LEU A 29 -3.81 12.07 -11.94
C LEU A 29 -4.98 11.18 -12.32
N PHE A 30 -4.71 9.90 -12.40
CA PHE A 30 -5.71 8.87 -12.71
C PHE A 30 -5.26 7.53 -12.15
N THR A 31 -6.21 6.62 -12.07
CA THR A 31 -5.99 5.26 -11.58
C THR A 31 -6.67 4.26 -12.49
N VAL A 32 -6.08 3.08 -12.58
CA VAL A 32 -6.69 1.93 -13.25
C VAL A 32 -6.81 0.81 -12.24
N ILE A 33 -8.02 0.29 -12.10
CA ILE A 33 -8.31 -0.89 -11.29
C ILE A 33 -8.58 -2.03 -12.26
N LYS A 34 -7.83 -3.13 -12.15
CA LYS A 34 -7.94 -4.26 -13.06
C LYS A 34 -7.66 -5.59 -12.40
N HIS A 35 -8.09 -6.65 -13.05
CA HIS A 35 -7.63 -7.99 -12.73
C HIS A 35 -6.21 -8.20 -13.29
N SER A 36 -5.33 -8.85 -12.53
CA SER A 36 -4.06 -9.34 -13.07
C SER A 36 -4.29 -10.49 -14.06
N ARG A 37 -5.31 -11.31 -13.78
CA ARG A 37 -5.71 -12.46 -14.59
C ARG A 37 -7.23 -12.54 -14.68
N ASP A 38 -7.76 -13.13 -15.75
CA ASP A 38 -9.20 -13.28 -15.99
C ASP A 38 -9.90 -14.16 -14.93
N GLN A 39 -9.15 -15.04 -14.24
CA GLN A 39 -9.67 -15.94 -13.22
C GLN A 39 -9.86 -15.29 -11.85
N GLU A 40 -9.33 -14.10 -11.63
CA GLU A 40 -9.52 -13.39 -10.37
C GLU A 40 -10.99 -12.98 -10.18
N ALA A 41 -11.58 -13.34 -9.05
CA ALA A 41 -13.00 -13.04 -8.75
C ALA A 41 -13.28 -11.54 -8.61
N VAL A 42 -12.27 -10.78 -8.16
CA VAL A 42 -12.31 -9.32 -7.99
C VAL A 42 -11.02 -8.70 -8.51
N PRO A 43 -11.03 -7.44 -8.96
CA PRO A 43 -9.81 -6.76 -9.35
C PRO A 43 -8.78 -6.78 -8.23
N ASP A 44 -7.54 -7.08 -8.57
CA ASP A 44 -6.44 -7.27 -7.62
C ASP A 44 -5.24 -6.35 -7.87
N LEU A 45 -5.27 -5.56 -8.96
CA LEU A 45 -4.28 -4.53 -9.26
C LEU A 45 -4.91 -3.14 -9.24
N PHE A 46 -4.22 -2.22 -8.56
CA PHE A 46 -4.52 -0.79 -8.54
C PHE A 46 -3.27 -0.05 -9.02
N CYS A 47 -3.32 0.48 -10.24
CA CYS A 47 -2.23 1.22 -10.85
C CYS A 47 -2.54 2.71 -10.77
N MET A 48 -1.79 3.45 -9.99
CA MET A 48 -1.98 4.88 -9.74
C MET A 48 -0.84 5.69 -10.36
N SER A 49 -1.18 6.72 -11.13
CA SER A 49 -0.19 7.63 -11.71
C SER A 49 0.02 8.87 -10.85
N LEU A 50 1.27 9.28 -10.72
CA LEU A 50 1.68 10.47 -9.97
C LEU A 50 2.59 11.35 -10.85
N LEU A 51 2.40 12.68 -10.81
CA LEU A 51 3.35 13.65 -11.37
C LEU A 51 4.43 13.98 -10.33
N ALA A 52 5.18 13.00 -9.94
CA ALA A 52 6.22 13.13 -8.94
C ALA A 52 7.26 12.02 -9.11
N ARG A 53 8.48 12.25 -8.66
CA ARG A 53 9.46 11.20 -8.44
C ARG A 53 9.13 10.49 -7.13
N PHE A 54 8.46 9.35 -7.22
CA PHE A 54 8.06 8.58 -6.06
C PHE A 54 8.70 7.19 -6.06
N GLU A 55 9.62 6.98 -5.14
CA GLU A 55 10.41 5.75 -5.00
C GLU A 55 10.10 5.00 -3.68
N GLY A 56 9.00 5.37 -3.01
CA GLY A 56 8.59 4.80 -1.73
C GLY A 56 8.77 5.78 -0.55
N TYR A 57 8.53 5.28 0.66
CA TYR A 57 8.66 6.07 1.89
C TYR A 57 9.97 5.72 2.60
N PHE A 58 10.89 6.69 2.63
CA PHE A 58 12.17 6.61 3.32
C PHE A 58 12.55 8.00 3.89
N PRO A 59 13.46 8.12 4.86
CA PRO A 59 13.86 9.42 5.38
C PRO A 59 14.36 10.35 4.27
N GLY A 60 13.63 11.46 4.04
CA GLY A 60 13.95 12.43 3.00
C GLY A 60 13.19 12.28 1.68
N TYR A 61 12.27 11.31 1.53
CA TYR A 61 11.48 11.13 0.29
C TYR A 61 10.77 12.42 -0.17
N SER A 62 10.29 13.25 0.76
CA SER A 62 9.63 14.52 0.43
C SER A 62 10.57 15.53 -0.23
N LYS A 63 11.86 15.51 0.13
CA LYS A 63 12.88 16.33 -0.54
C LYS A 63 13.17 15.85 -1.96
N LEU A 64 13.16 14.53 -2.16
CA LEU A 64 13.29 13.94 -3.49
C LEU A 64 12.13 14.40 -4.39
N ILE A 65 10.89 14.29 -3.90
CA ILE A 65 9.70 14.74 -4.64
C ILE A 65 9.77 16.22 -4.97
N SER A 66 10.06 17.09 -4.00
CA SER A 66 10.09 18.54 -4.22
C SER A 66 11.26 19.00 -5.09
N GLY A 67 12.37 18.28 -5.08
CA GLY A 67 13.57 18.58 -5.87
C GLY A 67 13.59 18.00 -7.28
N SER A 68 12.59 17.19 -7.66
CA SER A 68 12.57 16.43 -8.91
C SER A 68 11.19 16.53 -9.57
N GLN A 69 10.99 17.57 -10.40
CA GLN A 69 9.67 17.92 -10.92
C GLN A 69 9.33 17.35 -12.31
N ASP A 70 10.32 16.79 -13.01
CA ASP A 70 10.17 16.24 -14.38
C ASP A 70 9.94 14.72 -14.38
N PHE A 71 9.22 14.24 -13.37
CA PHE A 71 8.98 12.81 -13.20
C PHE A 71 7.50 12.47 -13.26
N PHE A 72 7.26 11.31 -13.83
CA PHE A 72 5.99 10.62 -13.83
C PHE A 72 6.19 9.22 -13.25
N SER A 73 5.46 8.87 -12.21
CA SER A 73 5.57 7.57 -11.56
C SER A 73 4.27 6.79 -11.65
N TRP A 74 4.38 5.49 -11.87
CA TRP A 74 3.33 4.54 -11.62
C TRP A 74 3.56 3.85 -10.28
N VAL A 75 2.55 3.84 -9.43
CA VAL A 75 2.51 3.04 -8.21
C VAL A 75 1.55 1.89 -8.43
N ILE A 76 2.04 0.68 -8.32
CA ILE A 76 1.28 -0.54 -8.57
C ILE A 76 1.04 -1.23 -7.22
N LEU A 77 -0.22 -1.29 -6.79
CA LEU A 77 -0.62 -2.00 -5.59
C LEU A 77 -1.23 -3.34 -5.96
N LYS A 78 -0.73 -4.40 -5.36
CA LYS A 78 -1.37 -5.72 -5.37
C LYS A 78 -2.26 -5.83 -4.13
N ALA A 79 -3.55 -6.02 -4.35
CA ALA A 79 -4.52 -6.32 -3.30
C ALA A 79 -4.80 -7.82 -3.20
N HIS A 80 -5.48 -8.22 -2.14
CA HIS A 80 -5.91 -9.61 -1.94
C HIS A 80 -4.77 -10.62 -2.08
N THR A 81 -3.61 -10.29 -1.46
CA THR A 81 -2.42 -11.13 -1.49
C THR A 81 -2.73 -12.55 -0.99
N GLN A 82 -2.14 -13.53 -1.68
CA GLN A 82 -2.30 -14.95 -1.34
C GLN A 82 -1.26 -15.40 -0.32
N ASN A 83 -0.08 -14.78 -0.30
CA ASN A 83 0.98 -15.09 0.65
C ASN A 83 0.56 -14.79 2.09
N ARG A 84 0.86 -15.69 3.03
CA ARG A 84 0.57 -15.60 4.46
C ARG A 84 1.76 -15.95 5.34
N ALA A 85 2.96 -15.91 4.80
CA ALA A 85 4.18 -16.32 5.49
C ALA A 85 4.77 -15.24 6.41
N GLY A 86 4.31 -13.98 6.31
CA GLY A 86 4.82 -12.88 7.13
C GLY A 86 4.61 -13.11 8.62
N THR A 87 5.59 -12.70 9.44
CA THR A 87 5.55 -12.85 10.89
C THR A 87 5.92 -11.58 11.62
N VAL A 88 5.35 -11.38 12.81
CA VAL A 88 5.74 -10.37 13.78
C VAL A 88 5.97 -11.08 15.11
N GLN A 89 7.18 -11.03 15.64
CA GLN A 89 7.58 -11.75 16.85
C GLN A 89 8.26 -10.82 17.85
N LEU A 90 8.10 -11.12 19.14
CA LEU A 90 8.84 -10.42 20.17
C LEU A 90 10.32 -10.86 20.14
N ARG A 91 11.22 -9.88 20.12
CA ARG A 91 12.66 -10.12 20.19
C ARG A 91 13.10 -10.42 21.61
N SER A 92 12.49 -9.78 22.60
CA SER A 92 12.79 -9.94 24.02
C SER A 92 11.57 -9.66 24.89
N ALA A 93 11.72 -9.73 26.20
CA ALA A 93 10.72 -9.31 27.19
C ALA A 93 10.73 -7.80 27.48
N ASP A 94 11.69 -7.04 26.98
CA ASP A 94 11.71 -5.58 27.10
C ASP A 94 10.73 -4.95 26.09
N PRO A 95 9.65 -4.27 26.54
CA PRO A 95 8.66 -3.68 25.64
C PRO A 95 9.18 -2.52 24.79
N ARG A 96 10.41 -2.06 25.03
CA ARG A 96 11.07 -1.02 24.22
C ARG A 96 11.84 -1.59 23.05
N ASP A 97 12.10 -2.90 23.04
CA ASP A 97 12.76 -3.54 21.92
C ASP A 97 11.81 -3.60 20.72
N PRO A 98 12.24 -3.15 19.52
CA PRO A 98 11.46 -3.31 18.33
C PRO A 98 11.19 -4.80 18.06
N PRO A 99 9.97 -5.18 17.66
CA PRO A 99 9.67 -6.56 17.30
C PRO A 99 10.48 -6.98 16.07
N GLU A 100 10.69 -8.27 15.92
CA GLU A 100 11.19 -8.86 14.69
C GLU A 100 10.04 -8.96 13.70
N VAL A 101 10.20 -8.31 12.54
CA VAL A 101 9.20 -8.26 11.47
C VAL A 101 9.80 -8.88 10.21
N ASN A 102 9.22 -9.98 9.76
CA ASN A 102 9.61 -10.67 8.52
C ASN A 102 8.43 -10.68 7.56
N PHE A 103 8.56 -10.04 6.42
CA PHE A 103 7.46 -9.88 5.47
C PHE A 103 7.24 -11.10 4.58
N HIS A 104 8.30 -11.75 4.11
CA HIS A 104 8.25 -12.93 3.22
C HIS A 104 7.32 -12.74 2.02
N TYR A 105 7.40 -11.60 1.33
CA TYR A 105 6.43 -11.22 0.30
C TYR A 105 6.30 -12.23 -0.84
N PHE A 106 7.43 -12.71 -1.37
CA PHE A 106 7.46 -13.50 -2.60
C PHE A 106 8.35 -14.73 -2.54
N ASP A 107 8.87 -15.08 -1.39
CA ASP A 107 9.84 -16.14 -1.19
C ASP A 107 9.31 -17.32 -0.37
N GLU A 108 8.26 -17.09 0.42
CA GLU A 108 7.67 -18.11 1.27
C GLU A 108 6.14 -18.06 1.26
N GLY A 109 5.51 -19.21 1.56
CA GLY A 109 4.08 -19.34 1.71
C GLY A 109 3.32 -19.60 0.42
N ASP A 110 2.05 -19.98 0.59
CA ASP A 110 1.16 -20.30 -0.52
C ASP A 110 0.82 -19.04 -1.33
N GLY A 111 0.98 -19.12 -2.64
CA GLY A 111 0.60 -18.04 -3.56
C GLY A 111 1.63 -16.91 -3.72
N ALA A 112 2.82 -17.02 -3.10
CA ALA A 112 3.88 -16.02 -3.25
C ALA A 112 4.26 -15.76 -4.72
N ASP A 113 4.37 -16.82 -5.52
CA ASP A 113 4.67 -16.72 -6.95
C ASP A 113 3.52 -16.10 -7.77
N GLU A 114 2.27 -16.31 -7.37
CA GLU A 114 1.11 -15.67 -7.99
C GLU A 114 1.05 -14.17 -7.71
N ASP A 115 1.32 -13.76 -6.48
CA ASP A 115 1.40 -12.35 -6.11
C ASP A 115 2.53 -11.65 -6.86
N LEU A 116 3.69 -12.31 -7.00
CA LEU A 116 4.84 -11.80 -7.75
C LEU A 116 4.49 -11.58 -9.23
N ARG A 117 3.89 -12.59 -9.88
CA ARG A 117 3.46 -12.50 -11.29
C ARG A 117 2.45 -11.37 -11.49
N ALA A 118 1.48 -11.22 -10.59
CA ALA A 118 0.50 -10.16 -10.68
C ALA A 118 1.14 -8.76 -10.70
N VAL A 119 2.16 -8.52 -9.87
CA VAL A 119 2.90 -7.24 -9.88
C VAL A 119 3.67 -7.05 -11.19
N VAL A 120 4.32 -8.10 -11.71
CA VAL A 120 5.00 -8.07 -13.01
C VAL A 120 4.02 -7.73 -14.14
N ASP A 121 2.84 -8.33 -14.15
CA ASP A 121 1.78 -8.02 -15.12
C ASP A 121 1.30 -6.56 -15.00
N GLY A 122 1.27 -6.03 -13.77
CA GLY A 122 1.03 -4.61 -13.51
C GLY A 122 2.09 -3.71 -14.16
N ILE A 123 3.38 -4.06 -14.06
CA ILE A 123 4.47 -3.31 -14.70
C ILE A 123 4.32 -3.33 -16.22
N LYS A 124 4.10 -4.50 -16.81
CA LYS A 124 3.88 -4.64 -18.26
C LYS A 124 2.68 -3.82 -18.73
N PHE A 125 1.60 -3.84 -17.95
CA PHE A 125 0.40 -3.07 -18.25
C PHE A 125 0.66 -1.56 -18.28
N VAL A 126 1.31 -1.01 -17.25
CA VAL A 126 1.58 0.44 -17.21
C VAL A 126 2.59 0.87 -18.28
N ARG A 127 3.54 0.01 -18.65
CA ARG A 127 4.41 0.22 -19.80
C ARG A 127 3.61 0.29 -21.13
N ALA A 128 2.66 -0.62 -21.31
CA ALA A 128 1.83 -0.66 -22.51
C ALA A 128 0.97 0.60 -22.67
N ILE A 129 0.28 1.04 -21.61
CA ILE A 129 -0.56 2.25 -21.67
C ILE A 129 0.27 3.55 -21.75
N SER A 130 1.55 3.51 -21.37
CA SER A 130 2.46 4.65 -21.48
C SER A 130 3.24 4.68 -22.82
N ALA A 131 3.06 3.68 -23.68
CA ALA A 131 3.87 3.52 -24.87
C ALA A 131 3.71 4.70 -25.87
N ASP A 132 2.52 5.25 -26.00
CA ASP A 132 2.29 6.39 -26.91
C ASP A 132 2.93 7.67 -26.38
N LEU A 133 2.96 7.88 -25.06
CA LEU A 133 3.68 9.00 -24.44
C LEU A 133 5.20 8.93 -24.71
N ARG A 134 5.74 7.72 -24.79
CA ARG A 134 7.15 7.50 -25.19
C ARG A 134 7.37 7.80 -26.67
N LYS A 135 6.48 7.37 -27.56
CA LYS A 135 6.54 7.66 -29.00
C LYS A 135 6.50 9.16 -29.27
N GLU A 136 5.68 9.88 -28.51
CA GLU A 136 5.55 11.34 -28.60
C GLU A 136 6.67 12.08 -27.86
N GLN A 137 7.66 11.37 -27.33
CA GLN A 137 8.81 11.92 -26.59
C GLN A 137 8.43 12.73 -25.31
N LEU A 138 7.26 12.49 -24.77
CA LEU A 138 6.84 13.06 -23.48
C LEU A 138 7.46 12.31 -22.29
N ILE A 139 7.84 11.04 -22.49
CA ILE A 139 8.64 10.24 -21.55
C ILE A 139 9.96 9.90 -22.22
N ALA A 140 11.06 10.42 -21.69
CA ALA A 140 12.39 10.24 -22.26
C ALA A 140 12.94 8.84 -22.01
N LYS A 141 12.83 8.34 -20.78
CA LYS A 141 13.31 7.02 -20.35
C LYS A 141 12.51 6.52 -19.15
N GLU A 142 12.62 5.23 -18.89
CA GLU A 142 12.17 4.60 -17.66
C GLU A 142 13.36 4.51 -16.69
N GLU A 143 13.22 5.03 -15.47
CA GLU A 143 14.29 4.99 -14.47
C GLU A 143 14.18 3.76 -13.56
N LEU A 144 12.95 3.33 -13.24
CA LEU A 144 12.67 2.17 -12.41
C LEU A 144 11.51 1.35 -13.02
N PRO A 145 11.74 0.08 -13.30
CA PRO A 145 12.95 -0.74 -13.15
C PRO A 145 14.10 -0.36 -14.10
N GLY A 146 13.87 0.41 -15.14
CA GLY A 146 14.83 0.78 -16.17
C GLY A 146 14.53 0.15 -17.53
N ASP A 147 14.92 0.85 -18.59
CA ASP A 147 14.66 0.42 -19.97
C ASP A 147 15.35 -0.92 -20.34
N GLU A 148 16.39 -1.29 -19.61
CA GLU A 148 17.15 -2.54 -19.79
C GLU A 148 16.45 -3.75 -19.17
N VAL A 149 15.57 -3.56 -18.20
CA VAL A 149 14.87 -4.64 -17.49
C VAL A 149 13.61 -5.05 -18.25
N GLN A 150 13.73 -6.04 -19.15
CA GLN A 150 12.65 -6.41 -20.07
C GLN A 150 12.10 -7.82 -19.87
N SER A 151 12.95 -8.78 -19.47
CA SER A 151 12.48 -10.15 -19.31
C SER A 151 11.61 -10.32 -18.06
N ASP A 152 10.74 -11.33 -18.08
CA ASP A 152 9.90 -11.65 -16.91
C ASP A 152 10.72 -11.98 -15.68
N GLU A 153 11.85 -12.64 -15.86
CA GLU A 153 12.75 -13.02 -14.74
C GLU A 153 13.44 -11.78 -14.16
N ASP A 154 13.91 -10.85 -15.00
CA ASP A 154 14.50 -9.59 -14.52
C ASP A 154 13.46 -8.71 -13.80
N LEU A 155 12.22 -8.67 -14.32
CA LEU A 155 11.12 -7.98 -13.67
C LEU A 155 10.75 -8.60 -12.31
N LYS A 156 10.73 -9.93 -12.21
CA LYS A 156 10.52 -10.61 -10.93
C LYS A 156 11.64 -10.32 -9.93
N GLU A 157 12.89 -10.33 -10.39
CA GLU A 157 14.05 -9.97 -9.58
C GLU A 157 13.93 -8.51 -9.06
N PHE A 158 13.59 -7.58 -9.95
CA PHE A 158 13.32 -6.21 -9.58
C PHE A 158 12.21 -6.10 -8.52
N VAL A 159 11.08 -6.78 -8.71
CA VAL A 159 9.96 -6.76 -7.77
C VAL A 159 10.37 -7.33 -6.41
N ARG A 160 11.09 -8.46 -6.36
CA ARG A 160 11.56 -9.03 -5.09
C ARG A 160 12.42 -8.07 -4.29
N ASN A 161 13.28 -7.32 -4.99
CA ASN A 161 14.25 -6.42 -4.35
C ASN A 161 13.68 -5.02 -4.02
N ASN A 162 12.54 -4.62 -4.63
CA ASN A 162 12.03 -3.25 -4.52
C ASN A 162 10.58 -3.17 -4.04
N ALA A 163 9.85 -4.27 -3.95
CA ALA A 163 8.49 -4.24 -3.40
C ALA A 163 8.52 -3.89 -1.91
N TRP A 164 7.57 -3.12 -1.50
CA TRP A 164 7.42 -2.68 -0.12
C TRP A 164 5.94 -2.53 0.24
N GLY A 165 5.61 -2.42 1.52
CA GLY A 165 4.25 -2.21 2.00
C GLY A 165 4.25 -1.38 3.27
N HIS A 166 3.20 -0.59 3.46
CA HIS A 166 2.95 0.20 4.65
C HIS A 166 1.52 0.00 5.20
N HIS A 167 0.79 -0.97 4.67
CA HIS A 167 -0.52 -1.38 5.15
C HIS A 167 -0.42 -2.59 6.10
N ALA A 168 0.46 -2.50 7.12
CA ALA A 168 0.58 -3.53 8.14
C ALA A 168 -0.79 -3.82 8.77
N SER A 169 -1.18 -5.08 8.79
CA SER A 169 -2.52 -5.51 9.18
C SER A 169 -2.54 -7.00 9.54
N CYS A 170 -3.65 -7.48 10.10
CA CYS A 170 -3.97 -8.90 10.25
C CYS A 170 -3.16 -9.67 11.32
N SER A 171 -2.33 -9.02 12.15
CA SER A 171 -1.52 -9.70 13.17
C SER A 171 -2.27 -10.06 14.46
N CYS A 172 -3.45 -9.46 14.69
CA CYS A 172 -4.35 -9.77 15.81
C CYS A 172 -5.78 -10.01 15.31
N PRO A 173 -6.03 -10.99 14.43
CA PRO A 173 -7.29 -11.09 13.70
C PRO A 173 -8.48 -11.38 14.63
N ILE A 174 -9.63 -10.76 14.33
CA ILE A 174 -10.90 -11.14 14.91
C ILE A 174 -11.27 -12.53 14.38
N GLY A 175 -11.61 -13.44 15.28
CA GLY A 175 -12.01 -14.81 14.92
C GLY A 175 -12.10 -15.73 16.11
N LYS A 176 -12.53 -16.96 15.87
CA LYS A 176 -12.54 -17.99 16.90
C LYS A 176 -11.10 -18.39 17.27
N ARG A 177 -10.85 -18.57 18.56
CA ARG A 177 -9.52 -18.94 19.08
C ARG A 177 -8.97 -20.23 18.46
N GLU A 178 -9.84 -21.23 18.28
CA GLU A 178 -9.48 -22.51 17.66
C GLU A 178 -9.05 -22.41 16.19
N ASN A 179 -9.40 -21.30 15.53
CA ASN A 179 -9.03 -21.02 14.14
C ASN A 179 -7.91 -19.95 14.04
N GLY A 180 -7.17 -19.72 15.12
CA GLY A 180 -6.09 -18.73 15.14
C GLY A 180 -6.54 -17.28 15.37
N GLY A 181 -7.82 -17.05 15.71
CA GLY A 181 -8.30 -15.74 16.10
C GLY A 181 -7.67 -15.26 17.41
N VAL A 182 -7.24 -14.01 17.44
CA VAL A 182 -6.67 -13.33 18.62
C VAL A 182 -7.76 -12.58 19.38
N LEU A 183 -8.74 -12.04 18.68
CA LEU A 183 -9.79 -11.19 19.23
C LEU A 183 -11.19 -11.78 19.02
N SER A 184 -12.06 -11.53 20.00
CA SER A 184 -13.50 -11.68 19.84
C SER A 184 -14.10 -10.53 19.02
N SER A 185 -15.37 -10.65 18.61
CA SER A 185 -16.07 -9.63 17.82
C SER A 185 -16.26 -8.28 18.52
N ASP A 186 -16.04 -8.22 19.83
CA ASP A 186 -16.04 -7.01 20.66
C ASP A 186 -14.62 -6.50 20.96
N PHE A 187 -13.64 -6.89 20.12
CA PHE A 187 -12.22 -6.48 20.14
C PHE A 187 -11.43 -6.95 21.36
N ARG A 188 -11.97 -7.81 22.22
CA ARG A 188 -11.26 -8.31 23.39
C ARG A 188 -10.26 -9.39 23.02
N VAL A 189 -9.08 -9.33 23.62
CA VAL A 189 -8.04 -10.36 23.44
C VAL A 189 -8.48 -11.64 24.18
N HIS A 190 -8.53 -12.75 23.47
CA HIS A 190 -8.89 -14.05 24.03
C HIS A 190 -7.95 -14.45 25.18
N GLY A 191 -8.53 -14.91 26.29
CA GLY A 191 -7.76 -15.37 27.46
C GLY A 191 -7.22 -14.25 28.36
N THR A 192 -7.55 -13.00 28.10
CA THR A 192 -7.20 -11.86 28.94
C THR A 192 -8.45 -11.16 29.49
N ARG A 193 -8.26 -10.27 30.46
CA ARG A 193 -9.32 -9.41 31.00
C ARG A 193 -8.94 -7.94 30.82
N GLY A 194 -9.89 -7.11 30.35
CA GLY A 194 -9.70 -5.67 30.24
C GLY A 194 -8.76 -5.21 29.12
N LEU A 195 -8.40 -6.11 28.18
CA LEU A 195 -7.51 -5.78 27.06
C LEU A 195 -8.28 -5.89 25.73
N ARG A 196 -8.16 -4.85 24.93
CA ARG A 196 -8.66 -4.79 23.54
C ARG A 196 -7.55 -4.34 22.59
N VAL A 197 -7.69 -4.71 21.33
CA VAL A 197 -6.89 -4.19 20.21
C VAL A 197 -7.85 -3.58 19.19
N VAL A 198 -7.56 -2.33 18.78
CA VAL A 198 -8.41 -1.57 17.84
C VAL A 198 -7.51 -0.83 16.85
N ASP A 199 -7.05 -1.51 15.84
CA ASP A 199 -6.27 -0.98 14.74
C ASP A 199 -6.36 -1.93 13.53
N ALA A 200 -5.56 -1.72 12.49
CA ALA A 200 -5.58 -2.57 11.30
C ALA A 200 -5.18 -4.04 11.55
N SER A 201 -4.56 -4.36 12.69
CA SER A 201 -4.21 -5.74 13.03
C SER A 201 -5.42 -6.65 13.24
N VAL A 202 -6.60 -6.06 13.51
CA VAL A 202 -7.85 -6.81 13.79
C VAL A 202 -8.43 -7.51 12.55
N PHE A 203 -8.06 -7.10 11.35
CA PHE A 203 -8.61 -7.70 10.14
C PHE A 203 -8.20 -9.17 9.99
N PRO A 204 -9.14 -10.08 9.66
CA PRO A 204 -8.79 -11.46 9.33
C PRO A 204 -8.04 -11.58 7.99
N ARG A 205 -8.24 -10.62 7.09
CA ARG A 205 -7.55 -10.45 5.82
C ARG A 205 -7.50 -8.97 5.49
N ILE A 206 -6.49 -8.54 4.73
CA ILE A 206 -6.38 -7.14 4.31
C ILE A 206 -7.58 -6.70 3.47
N PRO A 207 -8.29 -5.60 3.83
CA PRO A 207 -9.54 -5.20 3.18
C PRO A 207 -9.31 -4.34 1.92
N GLY A 208 -8.80 -4.91 0.85
CA GLY A 208 -8.67 -4.23 -0.44
C GLY A 208 -7.33 -3.52 -0.67
N TYR A 209 -7.34 -2.39 -1.41
CA TYR A 209 -6.14 -1.66 -1.82
C TYR A 209 -5.66 -0.66 -0.77
N PHE A 210 -6.59 0.17 -0.28
CA PHE A 210 -6.35 1.16 0.77
C PHE A 210 -7.19 0.83 1.99
N ILE A 211 -6.56 0.82 3.15
CA ILE A 211 -7.20 0.34 4.39
C ILE A 211 -7.75 1.47 5.28
N VAL A 212 -7.50 2.73 4.94
CA VAL A 212 -7.83 3.87 5.80
C VAL A 212 -9.32 3.94 6.15
N SER A 213 -10.22 3.78 5.18
CA SER A 213 -11.66 3.81 5.44
C SER A 213 -12.13 2.64 6.31
N ALA A 214 -11.56 1.46 6.10
CA ALA A 214 -11.82 0.29 6.93
C ALA A 214 -11.31 0.48 8.37
N VAL A 215 -10.15 1.14 8.56
CA VAL A 215 -9.63 1.48 9.89
C VAL A 215 -10.54 2.47 10.61
N TYR A 216 -11.05 3.51 9.93
CA TYR A 216 -12.04 4.41 10.53
C TYR A 216 -13.31 3.66 10.94
N MET A 217 -13.82 2.78 10.08
CA MET A 217 -15.00 1.96 10.41
C MET A 217 -14.77 1.08 11.65
N ILE A 218 -13.58 0.48 11.78
CA ILE A 218 -13.21 -0.30 12.97
C ILE A 218 -13.18 0.60 14.21
N GLY A 219 -12.63 1.81 14.11
CA GLY A 219 -12.58 2.78 15.21
C GLY A 219 -13.98 3.17 15.71
N GLU A 220 -14.89 3.52 14.82
CA GLU A 220 -16.28 3.84 15.13
C GLU A 220 -16.99 2.65 15.79
N LYS A 221 -16.88 1.46 15.21
CA LYS A 221 -17.49 0.25 15.76
C LYS A 221 -16.94 -0.09 17.15
N ALA A 222 -15.65 0.05 17.37
CA ALA A 222 -15.04 -0.19 18.67
C ALA A 222 -15.51 0.82 19.73
N ALA A 223 -15.67 2.09 19.35
CA ALA A 223 -16.22 3.11 20.24
C ALA A 223 -17.63 2.72 20.73
N ASP A 224 -18.50 2.30 19.83
CA ASP A 224 -19.86 1.84 20.18
C ASP A 224 -19.83 0.66 21.17
N VAL A 225 -18.97 -0.32 20.92
CA VAL A 225 -18.85 -1.52 21.74
C VAL A 225 -18.30 -1.17 23.13
N ILE A 226 -17.27 -0.30 23.20
CA ILE A 226 -16.67 0.11 24.48
C ILE A 226 -17.67 0.92 25.31
N LEU A 227 -18.41 1.83 24.69
CA LEU A 227 -19.42 2.65 25.37
C LEU A 227 -20.59 1.79 25.89
N ALA A 228 -20.97 0.73 25.18
CA ALA A 228 -21.99 -0.19 25.64
C ALA A 228 -21.57 -0.99 26.90
N ASP A 229 -20.29 -1.28 27.06
CA ASP A 229 -19.76 -1.98 28.24
C ASP A 229 -19.70 -1.13 29.52
N VAL A 230 -19.73 0.19 29.38
CA VAL A 230 -19.62 1.13 30.51
C VAL A 230 -20.99 1.58 31.03
N ARG A 231 -22.05 1.24 30.30
CA ARG A 231 -23.44 1.51 30.67
C ARG A 231 -24.04 0.32 31.45
#